data_6b1aae6afed76543481b13c225a5b7a8
#
_entry.id   6b1aae6afed76543481b13c225a5b7a8
#
_cell.length_a   1.000
_cell.length_b   1.000
_cell.length_c   1.000
_cell.angle_alpha   90.00
_cell.angle_beta   90.00
_cell.angle_gamma   90.00
#
_symmetry.space_group_name_H-M   'P 1'
#
loop_
_entity.id
_entity.type
_entity.pdbx_description
1 polymer ?
#
loop_
_entity_poly.entity_id
_entity_poly.type
_entity_poly.pdbx_seq_one_letter_code
_entity_poly.pdbx_strand_id
1 'polypeptide(L)'
;MKTTSVTAADLSASVISVPPLARNPDLSLNSGENAKIAQHLVAGGVTTLLYGGNAVLYHVSVGEYRALLSMLTSIAPANSLVIPSVGPGYGLMQDQARILREFAFPTAMVLPQKEITTSDGIATGVRRFVETYGKPAVLYIKHDAYMDVAAVRRLADDKLLSFIKFAVVRDNPAQDAYLRSLVDAVGASLIVSGIGEQPAVPHLRAFGLSGFTSGCVCIAPKLSMEVLQALRSGDFETADRIREIFRPLEDLRNSINPIRVLHAAVALAGIAKTGPILPLLSDVGEQHVPAIRDAARALLEQEQKARR
;
A
#
# COMPACT_ATOMS: atom_id res chain seq x y z
N MET A 1 10.43 -5.55 -14.06
CA MET A 1 10.36 -5.18 -12.63
C MET A 1 11.73 -4.62 -12.20
N LYS A 2 11.74 -3.55 -11.36
CA LYS A 2 12.95 -3.02 -10.73
C LYS A 2 13.50 -4.03 -9.69
N THR A 3 14.82 -4.22 -9.68
CA THR A 3 15.50 -5.16 -8.75
C THR A 3 16.57 -4.48 -7.89
N THR A 4 16.89 -3.21 -8.20
CA THR A 4 17.85 -2.39 -7.44
C THR A 4 17.19 -1.80 -6.19
N SER A 5 17.99 -1.41 -5.21
CA SER A 5 17.51 -0.79 -3.96
C SER A 5 16.53 0.35 -4.21
N VAL A 6 15.56 0.48 -3.31
CA VAL A 6 14.58 1.56 -3.35
C VAL A 6 15.24 2.86 -2.92
N THR A 7 14.97 3.93 -3.64
CA THR A 7 15.51 5.28 -3.39
C THR A 7 14.39 6.27 -3.08
N ALA A 8 14.73 7.42 -2.50
CA ALA A 8 13.76 8.50 -2.30
C ALA A 8 13.11 8.97 -3.63
N ALA A 9 13.85 8.91 -4.74
CA ALA A 9 13.33 9.21 -6.07
C ALA A 9 12.24 8.23 -6.50
N ASP A 10 12.35 6.95 -6.16
CA ASP A 10 11.31 5.95 -6.46
C ASP A 10 10.01 6.24 -5.69
N LEU A 11 10.12 6.67 -4.43
CA LEU A 11 8.97 6.97 -3.57
C LEU A 11 8.18 8.18 -4.06
N SER A 12 8.86 9.13 -4.70
CA SER A 12 8.25 10.34 -5.24
C SER A 12 7.91 10.26 -6.73
N ALA A 13 8.35 9.23 -7.45
CA ALA A 13 8.09 9.08 -8.89
C ALA A 13 6.69 8.60 -9.21
N SER A 14 6.07 7.84 -8.29
CA SER A 14 4.75 7.23 -8.50
C SER A 14 3.98 7.14 -7.20
N VAL A 15 2.66 7.30 -7.28
CA VAL A 15 1.78 6.83 -6.20
C VAL A 15 2.04 5.34 -5.98
N ILE A 16 2.15 4.95 -4.72
CA ILE A 16 2.31 3.54 -4.35
C ILE A 16 0.91 2.91 -4.30
N SER A 17 0.56 2.16 -5.34
CA SER A 17 -0.72 1.45 -5.35
C SER A 17 -0.72 0.31 -4.33
N VAL A 18 -1.88 0.08 -3.71
CA VAL A 18 -2.09 -1.07 -2.81
C VAL A 18 -3.26 -1.92 -3.33
N PRO A 19 -3.05 -2.67 -4.43
CA PRO A 19 -4.10 -3.39 -5.12
C PRO A 19 -4.68 -4.53 -4.28
N PRO A 20 -5.96 -4.89 -4.51
CA PRO A 20 -6.49 -6.17 -4.07
C PRO A 20 -5.78 -7.31 -4.80
N LEU A 21 -5.92 -8.53 -4.28
CA LEU A 21 -5.43 -9.75 -4.91
C LEU A 21 -6.62 -10.56 -5.42
N ALA A 22 -6.72 -10.69 -6.75
CA ALA A 22 -7.80 -11.43 -7.36
C ALA A 22 -7.62 -12.94 -7.21
N ARG A 23 -8.71 -13.64 -6.86
CA ARG A 23 -8.76 -15.08 -6.66
C ARG A 23 -9.88 -15.74 -7.46
N ASN A 24 -9.70 -17.02 -7.74
CA ASN A 24 -10.74 -17.86 -8.29
C ASN A 24 -11.76 -18.27 -7.21
N PRO A 25 -12.94 -18.83 -7.56
CA PRO A 25 -13.92 -19.28 -6.57
C PRO A 25 -13.40 -20.32 -5.57
N ASP A 26 -12.39 -21.11 -5.94
CA ASP A 26 -11.69 -22.06 -5.09
C ASP A 26 -10.59 -21.45 -4.22
N LEU A 27 -10.51 -20.13 -4.18
CA LEU A 27 -9.51 -19.31 -3.49
C LEU A 27 -8.09 -19.37 -4.09
N SER A 28 -7.84 -20.10 -5.16
CA SER A 28 -6.55 -20.07 -5.86
C SER A 28 -6.27 -18.70 -6.50
N LEU A 29 -5.00 -18.38 -6.74
CA LEU A 29 -4.59 -17.12 -7.35
C LEU A 29 -5.09 -17.01 -8.80
N ASN A 30 -5.69 -15.87 -9.16
CA ASN A 30 -6.12 -15.60 -10.53
C ASN A 30 -5.13 -14.66 -11.22
N SER A 31 -4.12 -15.23 -11.90
CA SER A 31 -3.05 -14.46 -12.54
C SER A 31 -3.60 -13.51 -13.61
N GLY A 32 -4.60 -13.93 -14.41
CA GLY A 32 -5.18 -13.10 -15.48
C GLY A 32 -5.87 -11.85 -14.95
N GLU A 33 -6.67 -11.98 -13.88
CA GLU A 33 -7.36 -10.83 -13.30
C GLU A 33 -6.39 -9.90 -12.54
N ASN A 34 -5.37 -10.44 -11.87
CA ASN A 34 -4.30 -9.64 -11.26
C ASN A 34 -3.49 -8.88 -12.33
N ALA A 35 -3.23 -9.48 -13.49
CA ALA A 35 -2.56 -8.81 -14.60
C ALA A 35 -3.39 -7.62 -15.14
N LYS A 36 -4.72 -7.74 -15.24
CA LYS A 36 -5.60 -6.63 -15.65
C LYS A 36 -5.51 -5.44 -14.67
N ILE A 37 -5.48 -5.70 -13.35
CA ILE A 37 -5.31 -4.65 -12.35
C ILE A 37 -3.96 -3.94 -12.55
N ALA A 38 -2.87 -4.71 -12.70
CA ALA A 38 -1.54 -4.15 -12.91
C ALA A 38 -1.45 -3.32 -14.21
N GLN A 39 -2.04 -3.80 -15.30
CA GLN A 39 -2.09 -3.09 -16.58
C GLN A 39 -2.90 -1.79 -16.49
N HIS A 40 -4.05 -1.81 -15.80
CA HIS A 40 -4.87 -0.61 -15.58
C HIS A 40 -4.10 0.47 -14.80
N LEU A 41 -3.36 0.08 -13.77
CA LEU A 41 -2.50 0.97 -12.97
C LEU A 41 -1.42 1.63 -13.83
N VAL A 42 -0.68 0.83 -14.61
CA VAL A 42 0.40 1.33 -15.49
C VAL A 42 -0.14 2.22 -16.59
N ALA A 43 -1.30 1.91 -17.15
CA ALA A 43 -1.95 2.76 -18.15
C ALA A 43 -2.30 4.16 -17.63
N GLY A 44 -2.41 4.35 -16.31
CA GLY A 44 -2.54 5.66 -15.65
C GLY A 44 -1.23 6.24 -15.12
N GLY A 45 -0.07 5.62 -15.43
CA GLY A 45 1.25 6.13 -15.04
C GLY A 45 1.77 5.62 -13.69
N VAL A 46 1.05 4.71 -13.02
CA VAL A 46 1.48 4.15 -11.74
C VAL A 46 2.49 3.04 -11.96
N THR A 47 3.67 3.14 -11.35
CA THR A 47 4.76 2.18 -11.52
C THR A 47 5.14 1.46 -10.23
N THR A 48 4.51 1.79 -9.09
CA THR A 48 4.80 1.13 -7.80
C THR A 48 3.58 0.38 -7.29
N LEU A 49 3.73 -0.94 -7.10
CA LEU A 49 2.69 -1.86 -6.66
C LEU A 49 3.10 -2.51 -5.34
N LEU A 50 2.36 -2.26 -4.26
CA LEU A 50 2.59 -2.81 -2.93
C LEU A 50 1.46 -3.77 -2.57
N TYR A 51 1.74 -5.05 -2.56
CA TYR A 51 0.80 -6.10 -2.18
C TYR A 51 0.89 -6.37 -0.66
N GLY A 52 -0.11 -5.92 0.07
CA GLY A 52 -0.13 -5.97 1.54
C GLY A 52 -1.51 -6.21 2.11
N GLY A 53 -2.01 -5.28 2.93
CA GLY A 53 -3.31 -5.40 3.59
C GLY A 53 -4.47 -5.59 2.63
N ASN A 54 -4.58 -4.76 1.58
CA ASN A 54 -5.67 -4.86 0.59
C ASN A 54 -5.62 -6.16 -0.22
N ALA A 55 -4.43 -6.73 -0.40
CA ALA A 55 -4.23 -8.04 -1.02
C ALA A 55 -4.47 -9.21 -0.03
N VAL A 56 -4.88 -8.91 1.21
CA VAL A 56 -5.14 -9.86 2.30
C VAL A 56 -3.94 -10.79 2.57
N LEU A 57 -2.71 -10.29 2.44
CA LEU A 57 -1.51 -11.10 2.67
C LEU A 57 -1.36 -11.55 4.14
N TYR A 58 -2.12 -10.98 5.05
CA TYR A 58 -2.27 -11.47 6.43
C TYR A 58 -2.67 -12.94 6.53
N HIS A 59 -3.41 -13.44 5.52
CA HIS A 59 -4.05 -14.76 5.54
C HIS A 59 -3.49 -15.72 4.49
N VAL A 60 -2.47 -15.31 3.75
CA VAL A 60 -1.77 -16.18 2.79
C VAL A 60 -0.91 -17.18 3.53
N SER A 61 -1.10 -18.47 3.23
CA SER A 61 -0.28 -19.53 3.82
C SER A 61 1.16 -19.48 3.31
N VAL A 62 2.10 -20.00 4.10
CA VAL A 62 3.49 -20.13 3.66
C VAL A 62 3.62 -21.05 2.43
N GLY A 63 2.74 -22.06 2.34
CA GLY A 63 2.70 -22.99 1.20
C GLY A 63 2.31 -22.32 -0.12
N GLU A 64 1.42 -21.30 -0.08
CA GLU A 64 1.02 -20.53 -1.27
C GLU A 64 2.02 -19.40 -1.61
N TYR A 65 2.83 -18.97 -0.66
CA TYR A 65 3.62 -17.74 -0.78
C TYR A 65 4.58 -17.76 -1.98
N ARG A 66 5.21 -18.90 -2.29
CA ARG A 66 6.08 -19.05 -3.46
C ARG A 66 5.29 -18.85 -4.77
N ALA A 67 4.11 -19.44 -4.89
CA ALA A 67 3.26 -19.27 -6.07
C ALA A 67 2.80 -17.82 -6.23
N LEU A 68 2.47 -17.13 -5.12
CA LEU A 68 2.17 -15.71 -5.10
C LEU A 68 3.35 -14.88 -5.64
N LEU A 69 4.55 -15.07 -5.12
CA LEU A 69 5.74 -14.32 -5.57
C LEU A 69 6.05 -14.57 -7.05
N SER A 70 5.91 -15.81 -7.52
CA SER A 70 6.06 -16.18 -8.93
C SER A 70 5.05 -15.46 -9.80
N MET A 71 3.79 -15.42 -9.39
CA MET A 71 2.73 -14.69 -10.08
C MET A 71 3.04 -13.19 -10.12
N LEU A 72 3.38 -12.57 -8.98
CA LEU A 72 3.72 -11.14 -8.92
C LEU A 72 4.90 -10.79 -9.85
N THR A 73 5.90 -11.67 -9.93
CA THR A 73 7.02 -11.49 -10.87
C THR A 73 6.56 -11.57 -12.32
N SER A 74 5.67 -12.51 -12.65
CA SER A 74 5.20 -12.72 -14.02
C SER A 74 4.29 -11.61 -14.55
N ILE A 75 3.46 -11.02 -13.68
CA ILE A 75 2.54 -9.93 -14.05
C ILE A 75 3.14 -8.53 -13.87
N ALA A 76 4.35 -8.45 -13.28
CA ALA A 76 5.02 -7.18 -13.02
C ALA A 76 5.26 -6.40 -14.32
N PRO A 77 4.73 -5.17 -14.46
CA PRO A 77 5.02 -4.35 -15.63
C PRO A 77 6.52 -4.03 -15.75
N ALA A 78 6.98 -3.74 -16.97
CA ALA A 78 8.35 -3.32 -17.20
C ALA A 78 8.69 -2.09 -16.34
N ASN A 79 9.88 -2.09 -15.73
CA ASN A 79 10.37 -0.99 -14.85
C ASN A 79 9.52 -0.68 -13.61
N SER A 80 8.52 -1.52 -13.27
CA SER A 80 7.73 -1.33 -12.05
C SER A 80 8.49 -1.73 -10.79
N LEU A 81 8.24 -1.04 -9.70
CA LEU A 81 8.63 -1.43 -8.34
C LEU A 81 7.50 -2.27 -7.73
N VAL A 82 7.73 -3.57 -7.57
CA VAL A 82 6.78 -4.48 -6.93
C VAL A 82 7.27 -4.83 -5.53
N ILE A 83 6.40 -4.64 -4.53
CA ILE A 83 6.71 -4.81 -3.10
C ILE A 83 5.74 -5.83 -2.53
N PRO A 84 6.14 -7.07 -2.28
CA PRO A 84 5.34 -8.03 -1.52
C PRO A 84 5.38 -7.71 -0.03
N SER A 85 4.51 -8.36 0.76
CA SER A 85 4.54 -8.25 2.22
C SER A 85 4.77 -9.60 2.88
N VAL A 86 5.25 -9.55 4.13
CA VAL A 86 5.52 -10.71 5.00
C VAL A 86 4.87 -10.53 6.36
N GLY A 87 4.67 -11.60 7.08
CA GLY A 87 4.13 -11.61 8.42
C GLY A 87 2.59 -11.64 8.46
N PRO A 88 1.95 -11.17 9.55
CA PRO A 88 2.52 -10.39 10.65
C PRO A 88 3.25 -11.21 11.73
N GLY A 89 2.92 -12.49 11.91
CA GLY A 89 3.54 -13.35 12.93
C GLY A 89 5.03 -13.58 12.66
N TYR A 90 5.87 -13.54 13.71
CA TYR A 90 7.33 -13.65 13.57
C TYR A 90 7.77 -14.94 12.86
N GLY A 91 7.23 -16.11 13.25
CA GLY A 91 7.57 -17.39 12.62
C GLY A 91 7.24 -17.41 11.12
N LEU A 92 6.00 -17.01 10.78
CA LEU A 92 5.55 -16.88 9.38
C LEU A 92 6.45 -15.93 8.59
N MET A 93 6.80 -14.78 9.16
CA MET A 93 7.69 -13.79 8.54
C MET A 93 9.07 -14.38 8.23
N GLN A 94 9.64 -15.21 9.12
CA GLN A 94 10.93 -15.85 8.90
C GLN A 94 10.86 -16.93 7.80
N ASP A 95 9.80 -17.72 7.75
CA ASP A 95 9.59 -18.71 6.68
C ASP A 95 9.40 -18.03 5.33
N GLN A 96 8.60 -16.97 5.29
CA GLN A 96 8.41 -16.14 4.09
C GLN A 96 9.71 -15.45 3.66
N ALA A 97 10.56 -14.99 4.58
CA ALA A 97 11.86 -14.38 4.28
C ALA A 97 12.79 -15.32 3.52
N ARG A 98 12.85 -16.62 3.91
CA ARG A 98 13.66 -17.64 3.24
C ARG A 98 13.17 -17.86 1.80
N ILE A 99 11.86 -17.90 1.57
CA ILE A 99 11.28 -18.04 0.23
C ILE A 99 11.54 -16.77 -0.59
N LEU A 100 11.31 -15.58 0.00
CA LEU A 100 11.45 -14.28 -0.66
C LEU A 100 12.89 -14.03 -1.15
N ARG A 101 13.88 -14.52 -0.42
CA ARG A 101 15.30 -14.42 -0.78
C ARG A 101 15.63 -15.02 -2.16
N GLU A 102 14.83 -15.97 -2.63
CA GLU A 102 15.01 -16.62 -3.93
C GLU A 102 14.48 -15.76 -5.09
N PHE A 103 13.84 -14.63 -4.79
CA PHE A 103 13.26 -13.72 -5.77
C PHE A 103 14.01 -12.37 -5.81
N ALA A 104 13.86 -11.66 -6.93
CA ALA A 104 14.58 -10.41 -7.16
C ALA A 104 13.86 -9.14 -6.66
N PHE A 105 12.87 -9.26 -5.76
CA PHE A 105 12.20 -8.08 -5.20
C PHE A 105 13.22 -7.23 -4.41
N PRO A 106 13.23 -5.89 -4.57
CA PRO A 106 14.23 -5.04 -3.92
C PRO A 106 13.96 -4.78 -2.43
N THR A 107 12.73 -4.99 -1.99
CA THR A 107 12.27 -4.82 -0.61
C THR A 107 10.98 -5.61 -0.39
N ALA A 108 10.58 -5.78 0.86
CA ALA A 108 9.26 -6.29 1.24
C ALA A 108 8.73 -5.56 2.47
N MET A 109 7.40 -5.43 2.59
CA MET A 109 6.76 -4.77 3.70
C MET A 109 6.48 -5.77 4.84
N VAL A 110 6.88 -5.43 6.06
CA VAL A 110 6.50 -6.16 7.25
C VAL A 110 5.11 -5.71 7.69
N LEU A 111 4.14 -6.62 7.65
CA LEU A 111 2.77 -6.37 8.09
C LEU A 111 2.72 -6.13 9.60
N PRO A 112 2.01 -5.10 10.07
CA PRO A 112 1.94 -4.79 11.49
C PRO A 112 1.07 -5.79 12.25
N GLN A 113 1.49 -6.09 13.46
CA GLN A 113 0.72 -6.84 14.44
C GLN A 113 0.55 -5.98 15.69
N LYS A 114 -0.67 -5.96 16.25
CA LYS A 114 -1.03 -5.24 17.47
C LYS A 114 -1.19 -6.23 18.63
N GLU A 115 -1.14 -5.74 19.85
CA GLU A 115 -1.51 -6.40 21.10
C GLU A 115 -0.47 -7.35 21.70
N ILE A 116 0.19 -8.18 20.92
CA ILE A 116 1.20 -9.14 21.39
C ILE A 116 2.62 -8.76 20.97
N THR A 117 2.91 -7.47 20.88
CA THR A 117 4.19 -6.93 20.44
C THR A 117 4.66 -5.80 21.35
N THR A 118 5.96 -5.58 21.37
CA THR A 118 6.60 -4.43 21.99
C THR A 118 7.46 -3.71 20.96
N SER A 119 7.76 -2.43 21.17
CA SER A 119 8.62 -1.64 20.27
C SER A 119 9.96 -2.32 19.99
N ASP A 120 10.67 -2.76 21.01
CA ASP A 120 11.96 -3.45 20.87
C ASP A 120 11.82 -4.84 20.24
N GLY A 121 10.71 -5.54 20.53
CA GLY A 121 10.38 -6.81 19.88
C GLY A 121 10.17 -6.67 18.39
N ILE A 122 9.43 -5.63 17.95
CA ILE A 122 9.24 -5.30 16.54
C ILE A 122 10.58 -4.95 15.89
N ALA A 123 11.39 -4.10 16.52
CA ALA A 123 12.69 -3.71 16.00
C ALA A 123 13.61 -4.93 15.81
N THR A 124 13.64 -5.83 16.79
CA THR A 124 14.40 -7.10 16.70
C THR A 124 13.86 -7.99 15.58
N GLY A 125 12.52 -8.10 15.45
CA GLY A 125 11.88 -8.88 14.40
C GLY A 125 12.22 -8.38 13.00
N VAL A 126 12.15 -7.06 12.78
CA VAL A 126 12.53 -6.42 11.51
C VAL A 126 14.01 -6.67 11.20
N ARG A 127 14.91 -6.51 12.16
CA ARG A 127 16.34 -6.78 11.99
C ARG A 127 16.59 -8.22 11.54
N ARG A 128 16.03 -9.20 12.26
CA ARG A 128 16.16 -10.62 11.90
C ARG A 128 15.53 -10.97 10.56
N PHE A 129 14.44 -10.30 10.19
CA PHE A 129 13.87 -10.44 8.86
C PHE A 129 14.85 -9.95 7.78
N VAL A 130 15.44 -8.76 7.95
CA VAL A 130 16.41 -8.19 7.01
C VAL A 130 17.66 -9.06 6.92
N GLU A 131 18.17 -9.58 8.02
CA GLU A 131 19.31 -10.53 8.06
C GLU A 131 19.00 -11.81 7.26
N THR A 132 17.78 -12.36 7.37
CA THR A 132 17.36 -13.56 6.65
C THR A 132 17.09 -13.28 5.18
N TYR A 133 16.40 -12.19 4.86
CA TYR A 133 16.05 -11.80 3.50
C TYR A 133 17.25 -11.26 2.71
N GLY A 134 18.14 -10.54 3.36
CA GLY A 134 19.33 -9.91 2.76
C GLY A 134 19.08 -8.55 2.13
N LYS A 135 17.91 -7.93 2.33
CA LYS A 135 17.56 -6.60 1.79
C LYS A 135 16.74 -5.80 2.81
N PRO A 136 16.79 -4.44 2.77
CA PRO A 136 16.03 -3.60 3.68
C PRO A 136 14.52 -3.81 3.55
N ALA A 137 13.80 -3.60 4.65
CA ALA A 137 12.36 -3.77 4.76
C ALA A 137 11.59 -2.46 4.63
N VAL A 138 10.30 -2.53 4.28
CA VAL A 138 9.34 -1.46 4.50
C VAL A 138 8.71 -1.65 5.87
N LEU A 139 8.89 -0.66 6.75
CA LEU A 139 8.23 -0.62 8.05
C LEU A 139 6.83 -0.05 7.91
N TYR A 140 5.80 -0.79 8.35
CA TYR A 140 4.42 -0.35 8.29
C TYR A 140 3.93 0.09 9.68
N ILE A 141 3.81 1.40 9.90
CA ILE A 141 3.26 2.00 11.12
C ILE A 141 1.77 2.28 10.87
N LYS A 142 0.91 1.42 11.42
CA LYS A 142 -0.55 1.49 11.24
C LYS A 142 -1.29 2.00 12.48
N HIS A 143 -0.67 1.92 13.64
CA HIS A 143 -1.27 2.28 14.91
C HIS A 143 -0.47 3.40 15.58
N ASP A 144 -1.15 4.22 16.35
CA ASP A 144 -0.50 5.24 17.17
C ASP A 144 0.48 4.61 18.15
N ALA A 145 1.63 5.23 18.32
CA ALA A 145 2.71 4.73 19.18
C ALA A 145 3.09 3.24 18.94
N TYR A 146 2.93 2.76 17.69
CA TYR A 146 3.26 1.37 17.31
C TYR A 146 4.69 1.00 17.60
N MET A 147 5.60 1.94 17.44
CA MET A 147 7.01 1.81 17.83
C MET A 147 7.51 3.13 18.43
N ASP A 148 8.42 3.01 19.39
CA ASP A 148 9.14 4.18 19.91
C ASP A 148 9.98 4.82 18.80
N VAL A 149 9.98 6.14 18.73
CA VAL A 149 10.73 6.91 17.73
C VAL A 149 12.21 6.54 17.74
N ALA A 150 12.79 6.33 18.93
CA ALA A 150 14.18 5.92 19.08
C ALA A 150 14.46 4.54 18.47
N ALA A 151 13.52 3.58 18.56
CA ALA A 151 13.64 2.27 17.96
C ALA A 151 13.57 2.36 16.42
N VAL A 152 12.67 3.19 15.87
CA VAL A 152 12.58 3.45 14.42
C VAL A 152 13.87 4.10 13.92
N ARG A 153 14.41 5.09 14.66
CA ARG A 153 15.67 5.74 14.31
C ARG A 153 16.83 4.74 14.24
N ARG A 154 16.99 3.86 15.24
CA ARG A 154 18.04 2.81 15.21
C ARG A 154 17.94 1.93 13.97
N LEU A 155 16.72 1.51 13.56
CA LEU A 155 16.54 0.73 12.34
C LEU A 155 16.94 1.51 11.07
N ALA A 156 16.65 2.82 11.02
CA ALA A 156 17.01 3.69 9.91
C ALA A 156 18.53 3.94 9.84
N ASP A 157 19.16 4.25 10.98
CA ASP A 157 20.61 4.48 11.09
C ASP A 157 21.41 3.22 10.67
N ASP A 158 20.92 2.02 11.02
CA ASP A 158 21.47 0.74 10.62
C ASP A 158 21.13 0.35 9.15
N LYS A 159 20.44 1.22 8.40
CA LYS A 159 20.03 1.02 6.99
C LYS A 159 19.18 -0.23 6.75
N LEU A 160 18.38 -0.61 7.75
CA LEU A 160 17.48 -1.76 7.67
C LEU A 160 16.13 -1.42 7.04
N LEU A 161 15.84 -0.14 6.80
CA LEU A 161 14.59 0.33 6.23
C LEU A 161 14.77 0.84 4.81
N SER A 162 13.93 0.37 3.88
CA SER A 162 13.77 0.98 2.55
C SER A 162 12.95 2.26 2.62
N PHE A 163 11.89 2.24 3.40
CA PHE A 163 11.04 3.38 3.74
C PHE A 163 10.04 3.00 4.85
N ILE A 164 9.33 4.00 5.34
CA ILE A 164 8.27 3.84 6.34
C ILE A 164 6.93 4.18 5.70
N LYS A 165 5.99 3.25 5.75
CA LYS A 165 4.59 3.51 5.43
C LYS A 165 3.86 3.94 6.69
N PHE A 166 3.52 5.23 6.80
CA PHE A 166 2.80 5.79 7.93
C PHE A 166 1.30 5.85 7.64
N ALA A 167 0.49 5.12 8.39
CA ALA A 167 -0.94 4.98 8.16
C ALA A 167 -1.77 5.07 9.46
N VAL A 168 -1.33 5.90 10.39
CA VAL A 168 -2.11 6.23 11.59
C VAL A 168 -3.23 7.19 11.19
N VAL A 169 -4.46 6.85 11.54
CA VAL A 169 -5.64 7.68 11.26
C VAL A 169 -5.73 8.80 12.31
N ARG A 170 -5.93 10.04 11.86
CA ARG A 170 -6.14 11.23 12.71
C ARG A 170 -7.35 12.01 12.21
N ASP A 171 -8.08 12.63 13.11
CA ASP A 171 -9.16 13.56 12.76
C ASP A 171 -8.62 14.76 11.98
N ASN A 172 -7.46 15.27 12.38
CA ASN A 172 -6.72 16.28 11.63
C ASN A 172 -5.33 15.74 11.24
N PRO A 173 -5.16 15.23 10.01
CA PRO A 173 -3.87 14.67 9.56
C PRO A 173 -2.72 15.68 9.52
N ALA A 174 -3.00 16.99 9.48
CA ALA A 174 -1.96 18.03 9.53
C ALA A 174 -1.38 18.24 10.94
N GLN A 175 -2.00 17.67 11.98
CA GLN A 175 -1.62 17.81 13.39
C GLN A 175 -1.35 16.43 13.99
N ASP A 176 -0.19 15.85 13.67
CA ASP A 176 0.23 14.54 14.19
C ASP A 176 1.61 14.66 14.85
N ALA A 177 1.61 14.67 16.20
CA ALA A 177 2.84 14.78 16.98
C ALA A 177 3.75 13.55 16.81
N TYR A 178 3.17 12.35 16.65
CA TYR A 178 3.95 11.14 16.45
C TYR A 178 4.62 11.16 15.07
N LEU A 179 3.89 11.55 14.01
CA LEU A 179 4.47 11.72 12.68
C LEU A 179 5.57 12.80 12.69
N ARG A 180 5.35 13.92 13.38
CA ARG A 180 6.38 14.98 13.52
C ARG A 180 7.65 14.42 14.13
N SER A 181 7.53 13.70 15.26
CA SER A 181 8.68 13.10 15.93
C SER A 181 9.42 12.08 15.05
N LEU A 182 8.69 11.31 14.22
CA LEU A 182 9.31 10.39 13.26
C LEU A 182 10.05 11.17 12.16
N VAL A 183 9.44 12.22 11.59
CA VAL A 183 10.10 13.08 10.58
C VAL A 183 11.37 13.70 11.13
N ASP A 184 11.34 14.22 12.35
CA ASP A 184 12.52 14.82 13.01
C ASP A 184 13.63 13.77 13.26
N ALA A 185 13.25 12.52 13.51
CA ALA A 185 14.20 11.44 13.80
C ALA A 185 14.84 10.84 12.56
N VAL A 186 14.09 10.60 11.47
CA VAL A 186 14.55 9.81 10.32
C VAL A 186 14.50 10.57 8.99
N GLY A 187 13.94 11.77 8.96
CA GLY A 187 13.76 12.59 7.76
C GLY A 187 12.48 12.25 6.98
N ALA A 188 11.85 13.27 6.42
CA ALA A 188 10.60 13.15 5.66
C ALA A 188 10.75 12.29 4.39
N SER A 189 11.94 12.26 3.78
CA SER A 189 12.23 11.52 2.55
C SER A 189 12.14 9.98 2.73
N LEU A 190 12.20 9.49 3.96
CA LEU A 190 12.08 8.06 4.29
C LEU A 190 10.62 7.66 4.57
N ILE A 191 9.67 8.61 4.63
CA ILE A 191 8.30 8.35 5.06
C ILE A 191 7.32 8.65 3.92
N VAL A 192 6.35 7.74 3.72
CA VAL A 192 5.21 7.93 2.81
C VAL A 192 3.89 7.93 3.58
N SER A 193 2.93 8.75 3.16
CA SER A 193 1.56 8.73 3.68
C SER A 193 0.85 7.44 3.28
N GLY A 194 0.20 6.76 4.21
CA GLY A 194 -0.20 5.36 4.07
C GLY A 194 -1.70 5.09 3.89
N ILE A 195 -2.57 6.12 3.74
CA ILE A 195 -4.03 5.94 3.91
C ILE A 195 -4.87 6.38 2.70
N GLY A 196 -4.29 6.80 1.60
CA GLY A 196 -5.00 7.28 0.41
C GLY A 196 -4.83 8.77 0.16
N GLU A 197 -5.65 9.29 -0.74
CA GLU A 197 -5.56 10.66 -1.23
C GLU A 197 -5.97 11.69 -0.16
N GLN A 198 -6.98 11.39 0.67
CA GLN A 198 -7.48 12.35 1.66
C GLN A 198 -6.40 12.82 2.63
N PRO A 199 -5.65 11.94 3.34
CA PRO A 199 -4.59 12.39 4.22
C PRO A 199 -3.28 12.71 3.49
N ALA A 200 -3.10 12.30 2.23
CA ALA A 200 -1.88 12.56 1.48
C ALA A 200 -1.61 14.07 1.35
N VAL A 201 -2.64 14.86 1.01
CA VAL A 201 -2.49 16.31 0.83
C VAL A 201 -2.01 17.00 2.12
N PRO A 202 -2.69 16.88 3.28
CA PRO A 202 -2.19 17.48 4.51
C PRO A 202 -0.84 16.89 4.97
N HIS A 203 -0.58 15.58 4.77
CA HIS A 203 0.70 14.98 5.15
C HIS A 203 1.88 15.54 4.34
N LEU A 204 1.77 15.61 3.03
CA LEU A 204 2.86 16.16 2.20
C LEU A 204 3.03 17.66 2.44
N ARG A 205 1.93 18.40 2.61
CA ARG A 205 1.96 19.85 2.87
C ARG A 205 2.56 20.21 4.23
N ALA A 206 2.16 19.50 5.32
CA ALA A 206 2.56 19.85 6.67
C ALA A 206 3.88 19.21 7.12
N PHE A 207 4.22 18.03 6.56
CA PHE A 207 5.37 17.24 7.01
C PHE A 207 6.41 17.00 5.92
N GLY A 208 6.14 17.37 4.65
CA GLY A 208 7.07 17.20 3.53
C GLY A 208 7.35 15.74 3.15
N LEU A 209 6.37 14.82 3.36
CA LEU A 209 6.56 13.42 3.06
C LEU A 209 6.86 13.17 1.57
N SER A 210 7.58 12.10 1.25
CA SER A 210 8.10 11.81 -0.09
C SER A 210 7.03 11.39 -1.11
N GLY A 211 5.90 10.85 -0.65
CA GLY A 211 4.83 10.34 -1.49
C GLY A 211 3.71 9.73 -0.67
N PHE A 212 2.81 8.99 -1.32
CA PHE A 212 1.70 8.34 -0.63
C PHE A 212 1.31 7.01 -1.23
N THR A 213 0.60 6.19 -0.43
CA THR A 213 -0.02 4.95 -0.87
C THR A 213 -1.51 5.15 -1.03
N SER A 214 -2.12 4.56 -2.05
CA SER A 214 -3.57 4.58 -2.24
C SER A 214 -4.13 3.24 -2.68
N GLY A 215 -5.35 2.93 -2.23
CA GLY A 215 -6.17 1.85 -2.75
C GLY A 215 -7.09 2.34 -3.87
N CYS A 216 -7.66 3.53 -3.75
CA CYS A 216 -8.54 4.11 -4.77
C CYS A 216 -7.81 4.40 -6.09
N VAL A 217 -6.48 4.51 -6.07
CA VAL A 217 -5.63 4.53 -7.27
C VAL A 217 -5.91 3.33 -8.20
N CYS A 218 -6.37 2.19 -7.68
CA CYS A 218 -6.76 1.04 -8.49
C CYS A 218 -8.00 1.29 -9.36
N ILE A 219 -8.74 2.37 -9.11
CA ILE A 219 -9.87 2.82 -9.93
C ILE A 219 -9.45 3.98 -10.83
N ALA A 220 -8.71 4.96 -10.29
CA ALA A 220 -8.36 6.20 -10.98
C ALA A 220 -6.85 6.50 -10.88
N PRO A 221 -6.01 5.71 -11.57
CA PRO A 221 -4.56 5.82 -11.45
C PRO A 221 -4.01 7.14 -12.01
N LYS A 222 -4.50 7.67 -13.12
CA LYS A 222 -4.02 8.94 -13.68
C LYS A 222 -4.38 10.11 -12.76
N LEU A 223 -5.62 10.18 -12.28
CA LEU A 223 -6.03 11.23 -11.33
C LEU A 223 -5.19 11.18 -10.05
N SER A 224 -4.91 10.00 -9.51
CA SER A 224 -4.04 9.86 -8.33
C SER A 224 -2.61 10.33 -8.61
N MET A 225 -2.07 10.03 -9.81
CA MET A 225 -0.78 10.56 -10.25
C MET A 225 -0.79 12.08 -10.40
N GLU A 226 -1.89 12.67 -10.87
CA GLU A 226 -2.05 14.14 -10.94
C GLU A 226 -2.06 14.78 -9.54
N VAL A 227 -2.69 14.13 -8.52
CA VAL A 227 -2.56 14.56 -7.11
C VAL A 227 -1.09 14.60 -6.71
N LEU A 228 -0.33 13.51 -6.97
CA LEU A 228 1.09 13.45 -6.62
C LEU A 228 1.90 14.55 -7.33
N GLN A 229 1.65 14.78 -8.61
CA GLN A 229 2.34 15.82 -9.39
C GLN A 229 2.05 17.21 -8.85
N ALA A 230 0.78 17.53 -8.55
CA ALA A 230 0.37 18.79 -7.97
C ALA A 230 1.04 19.02 -6.58
N LEU A 231 1.06 17.99 -5.73
CA LEU A 231 1.74 18.04 -4.44
C LEU A 231 3.24 18.29 -4.57
N ARG A 232 3.90 17.68 -5.55
CA ARG A 232 5.34 17.86 -5.81
C ARG A 232 5.69 19.24 -6.36
N SER A 233 4.80 19.86 -7.14
CA SER A 233 4.97 21.21 -7.64
C SER A 233 4.56 22.29 -6.63
N GLY A 234 4.00 21.91 -5.47
CA GLY A 234 3.47 22.84 -4.48
C GLY A 234 2.10 23.43 -4.83
N ASP A 235 1.44 22.89 -5.85
CA ASP A 235 0.07 23.27 -6.24
C ASP A 235 -0.95 22.50 -5.36
N PHE A 236 -1.03 22.93 -4.12
CA PHE A 236 -1.93 22.30 -3.14
C PHE A 236 -3.42 22.54 -3.46
N GLU A 237 -3.75 23.60 -4.17
CA GLU A 237 -5.13 23.89 -4.58
C GLU A 237 -5.61 22.85 -5.60
N THR A 238 -4.83 22.58 -6.63
CA THR A 238 -5.14 21.52 -7.60
C THR A 238 -5.16 20.15 -6.93
N ALA A 239 -4.21 19.85 -6.03
CA ALA A 239 -4.20 18.60 -5.29
C ALA A 239 -5.48 18.40 -4.45
N ASP A 240 -5.92 19.44 -3.73
CA ASP A 240 -7.15 19.41 -2.94
C ASP A 240 -8.39 19.22 -3.82
N ARG A 241 -8.47 19.91 -4.96
CA ARG A 241 -9.60 19.78 -5.91
C ARG A 241 -9.69 18.35 -6.48
N ILE A 242 -8.59 17.74 -6.86
CA ILE A 242 -8.59 16.37 -7.39
C ILE A 242 -8.89 15.37 -6.26
N ARG A 243 -8.35 15.56 -5.05
CA ARG A 243 -8.63 14.73 -3.88
C ARG A 243 -10.14 14.59 -3.60
N GLU A 244 -10.90 15.66 -3.76
CA GLU A 244 -12.37 15.62 -3.54
C GLU A 244 -13.09 14.65 -4.50
N ILE A 245 -12.51 14.33 -5.66
CA ILE A 245 -13.05 13.32 -6.59
C ILE A 245 -12.97 11.91 -5.98
N PHE A 246 -11.95 11.62 -5.17
CA PHE A 246 -11.76 10.32 -4.52
C PHE A 246 -12.62 10.15 -3.26
N ARG A 247 -13.03 11.26 -2.64
CA ARG A 247 -13.67 11.28 -1.34
C ARG A 247 -14.88 10.36 -1.20
N PRO A 248 -15.85 10.29 -2.15
CA PRO A 248 -17.02 9.43 -1.99
C PRO A 248 -16.65 7.94 -1.80
N LEU A 249 -15.66 7.43 -2.52
CA LEU A 249 -15.22 6.04 -2.37
C LEU A 249 -14.35 5.85 -1.12
N GLU A 250 -13.51 6.82 -0.78
CA GLU A 250 -12.68 6.76 0.43
C GLU A 250 -13.52 6.83 1.71
N ASP A 251 -14.61 7.61 1.74
CA ASP A 251 -15.52 7.68 2.88
C ASP A 251 -16.25 6.35 3.10
N LEU A 252 -16.71 5.69 2.04
CA LEU A 252 -17.25 4.32 2.13
C LEU A 252 -16.20 3.33 2.64
N ARG A 253 -14.96 3.43 2.15
CA ARG A 253 -13.84 2.63 2.61
C ARG A 253 -13.59 2.80 4.10
N ASN A 254 -13.60 4.04 4.59
CA ASN A 254 -13.30 4.37 5.98
C ASN A 254 -14.45 3.97 6.92
N SER A 255 -15.71 4.10 6.49
CA SER A 255 -16.88 3.80 7.31
C SER A 255 -17.25 2.31 7.37
N ILE A 256 -16.93 1.53 6.33
CA ILE A 256 -17.31 0.11 6.26
C ILE A 256 -16.11 -0.78 6.60
N ASN A 257 -15.15 -0.88 5.71
CA ASN A 257 -13.90 -1.61 5.88
C ASN A 257 -13.00 -1.36 4.66
N PRO A 258 -11.77 -0.87 4.84
CA PRO A 258 -10.93 -0.43 3.72
C PRO A 258 -10.57 -1.56 2.74
N ILE A 259 -10.34 -2.78 3.22
CA ILE A 259 -9.96 -3.91 2.39
C ILE A 259 -11.17 -4.39 1.57
N ARG A 260 -12.29 -4.63 2.25
CA ARG A 260 -13.51 -5.18 1.64
C ARG A 260 -14.09 -4.25 0.58
N VAL A 261 -14.14 -2.94 0.88
CA VAL A 261 -14.67 -1.93 -0.06
C VAL A 261 -13.80 -1.81 -1.30
N LEU A 262 -12.47 -1.74 -1.16
CA LEU A 262 -11.57 -1.62 -2.31
C LEU A 262 -11.55 -2.89 -3.16
N HIS A 263 -11.63 -4.07 -2.54
CA HIS A 263 -11.76 -5.35 -3.24
C HIS A 263 -13.03 -5.37 -4.11
N ALA A 264 -14.18 -5.02 -3.53
CA ALA A 264 -15.45 -4.94 -4.25
C ALA A 264 -15.46 -3.84 -5.33
N ALA A 265 -14.89 -2.66 -5.03
CA ALA A 265 -14.90 -1.51 -5.95
C ALA A 265 -14.21 -1.81 -7.28
N VAL A 266 -13.08 -2.52 -7.28
CA VAL A 266 -12.37 -2.92 -8.51
C VAL A 266 -13.25 -3.80 -9.41
N ALA A 267 -13.98 -4.75 -8.81
CA ALA A 267 -14.92 -5.61 -9.57
C ALA A 267 -16.16 -4.85 -10.02
N LEU A 268 -16.75 -4.01 -9.17
CA LEU A 268 -17.97 -3.25 -9.46
C LEU A 268 -17.75 -2.13 -10.49
N ALA A 269 -16.52 -1.61 -10.58
CA ALA A 269 -16.09 -0.72 -11.65
C ALA A 269 -15.82 -1.44 -12.98
N GLY A 270 -15.78 -2.77 -12.99
CA GLY A 270 -15.53 -3.57 -14.21
C GLY A 270 -14.07 -3.62 -14.64
N ILE A 271 -13.11 -3.31 -13.76
CA ILE A 271 -11.67 -3.33 -14.06
C ILE A 271 -11.14 -4.76 -14.10
N ALA A 272 -11.48 -5.58 -13.07
CA ALA A 272 -11.08 -6.97 -12.98
C ALA A 272 -12.07 -7.75 -12.09
N LYS A 273 -12.18 -9.05 -12.28
CA LYS A 273 -12.95 -9.93 -11.40
C LYS A 273 -12.08 -10.29 -10.19
N THR A 274 -12.29 -9.63 -9.06
CA THR A 274 -11.48 -9.86 -7.85
C THR A 274 -11.75 -11.20 -7.17
N GLY A 275 -12.94 -11.80 -7.39
CA GLY A 275 -13.35 -13.06 -6.76
C GLY A 275 -13.58 -12.92 -5.25
N PRO A 276 -13.61 -14.03 -4.49
CA PRO A 276 -13.85 -14.01 -3.06
C PRO A 276 -12.63 -13.52 -2.27
N ILE A 277 -12.90 -12.91 -1.11
CA ILE A 277 -11.86 -12.55 -0.14
C ILE A 277 -11.47 -13.79 0.69
N LEU A 278 -10.18 -13.91 1.06
CA LEU A 278 -9.73 -14.99 1.95
C LEU A 278 -10.48 -14.96 3.29
N PRO A 279 -10.80 -16.15 3.85
CA PRO A 279 -11.42 -16.29 5.17
C PRO A 279 -10.67 -15.53 6.28
N LEU A 280 -11.36 -15.27 7.38
CA LEU A 280 -11.18 -14.31 8.45
C LEU A 280 -11.60 -12.89 8.03
N LEU A 281 -11.67 -12.61 6.73
CA LEU A 281 -12.50 -11.55 6.17
C LEU A 281 -13.65 -12.15 5.36
N SER A 282 -14.61 -11.31 4.98
CA SER A 282 -15.74 -11.65 4.13
C SER A 282 -15.98 -10.55 3.11
N ASP A 283 -16.71 -10.86 2.06
CA ASP A 283 -17.16 -9.85 1.09
C ASP A 283 -18.03 -8.78 1.77
N VAL A 284 -18.19 -7.64 1.14
CA VAL A 284 -19.09 -6.57 1.63
C VAL A 284 -20.52 -7.07 1.67
N GLY A 285 -21.29 -6.62 2.67
CA GLY A 285 -22.72 -6.93 2.74
C GLY A 285 -23.49 -6.34 1.56
N GLU A 286 -24.53 -7.05 1.10
CA GLU A 286 -25.34 -6.66 -0.06
C GLU A 286 -25.89 -5.23 0.02
N GLN A 287 -26.23 -4.77 1.22
CA GLN A 287 -26.71 -3.41 1.47
C GLN A 287 -25.72 -2.31 1.09
N HIS A 288 -24.43 -2.61 1.03
CA HIS A 288 -23.36 -1.65 0.69
C HIS A 288 -23.00 -1.65 -0.80
N VAL A 289 -23.32 -2.74 -1.51
CA VAL A 289 -22.94 -2.93 -2.92
C VAL A 289 -23.39 -1.79 -3.83
N PRO A 290 -24.64 -1.27 -3.77
CA PRO A 290 -25.07 -0.17 -4.62
C PRO A 290 -24.21 1.10 -4.43
N ALA A 291 -24.02 1.54 -3.20
CA ALA A 291 -23.24 2.75 -2.91
C ALA A 291 -21.78 2.63 -3.36
N ILE A 292 -21.14 1.47 -3.12
CA ILE A 292 -19.76 1.20 -3.55
C ILE A 292 -19.67 1.20 -5.09
N ARG A 293 -20.63 0.58 -5.78
CA ARG A 293 -20.68 0.55 -7.24
C ARG A 293 -20.78 1.95 -7.83
N ASP A 294 -21.69 2.74 -7.30
CA ASP A 294 -21.96 4.09 -7.81
C ASP A 294 -20.74 5.00 -7.60
N ALA A 295 -20.13 4.96 -6.41
CA ALA A 295 -18.92 5.73 -6.12
C ALA A 295 -17.72 5.26 -6.98
N ALA A 296 -17.51 3.95 -7.15
CA ALA A 296 -16.43 3.40 -7.95
C ALA A 296 -16.57 3.74 -9.44
N ARG A 297 -17.80 3.65 -9.98
CA ARG A 297 -18.08 4.02 -11.39
C ARG A 297 -17.94 5.51 -11.63
N ALA A 298 -18.46 6.35 -10.73
CA ALA A 298 -18.30 7.79 -10.82
C ALA A 298 -16.80 8.18 -10.83
N LEU A 299 -16.00 7.57 -9.96
CA LEU A 299 -14.56 7.79 -9.94
C LEU A 299 -13.88 7.33 -11.25
N LEU A 300 -14.26 6.17 -11.78
CA LEU A 300 -13.74 5.67 -13.07
C LEU A 300 -14.14 6.57 -14.25
N GLU A 301 -15.34 7.14 -14.24
CA GLU A 301 -15.77 8.12 -15.26
C GLU A 301 -14.90 9.38 -15.24
N GLN A 302 -14.54 9.89 -14.07
CA GLN A 302 -13.61 11.02 -13.97
C GLN A 302 -12.19 10.65 -14.46
N GLU A 303 -11.72 9.47 -14.12
CA GLU A 303 -10.46 8.92 -14.66
C GLU A 303 -10.47 8.88 -16.20
N GLN A 304 -11.56 8.38 -16.79
CA GLN A 304 -11.70 8.31 -18.26
C GLN A 304 -11.69 9.68 -18.93
N LYS A 305 -12.29 10.70 -18.28
CA LYS A 305 -12.23 12.09 -18.76
C LYS A 305 -10.81 12.66 -18.69
N ALA A 306 -10.08 12.37 -17.61
CA ALA A 306 -8.70 12.82 -17.43
C ALA A 306 -7.73 12.17 -18.43
N ARG A 307 -8.05 11.00 -18.98
CA ARG A 307 -7.23 10.29 -19.99
C ARG A 307 -7.41 10.80 -21.42
N ARG A 308 -8.48 11.55 -21.68
CA ARG A 308 -8.74 12.19 -23.00
C ARG A 308 -7.96 13.49 -23.14
#